data_75c11a1bdd1fb0f14ea47b62439b5b27
#
_entry.id   75c11a1bdd1fb0f14ea47b62439b5b27
#
_cell.length_a   1.000
_cell.length_b   1.000
_cell.length_c   1.000
_cell.angle_alpha   90.00
_cell.angle_beta   90.00
_cell.angle_gamma   90.00
#
_symmetry.space_group_name_H-M   'P 1'
#
loop_
_entity.id
_entity.type
_entity.pdbx_description
1 polymer ?
#
loop_
_entity_poly.entity_id
_entity_poly.type
_entity_poly.pdbx_seq_one_letter_code
_entity_poly.pdbx_strand_id
1 'polypeptide(L)'
;MSETLVVRLRASDAGLAEWIVVDDTGACTLAPAAGPVAGAAALVGGRRVVCLLPSTRVLRTRADVPVRNQSRLALALPFALEDLLAEDIDDLHFASGMRHGDGRIGVAVIRRTHLDDCLALLAEAGVAPKAIFADSDGVADLVGTTTILLEDTQVILRDPGGDAVAAETDGLDALLSL
;
A
#
# COMPACT_ATOMS: atom_id res chain seq x y z
N MET A 1 22.44 -9.63 10.07
CA MET A 1 20.97 -9.72 9.98
C MET A 1 20.50 -8.38 9.45
N SER A 2 19.71 -8.40 8.38
CA SER A 2 19.17 -7.17 7.79
C SER A 2 17.84 -6.87 8.48
N GLU A 3 17.68 -5.66 9.03
CA GLU A 3 16.42 -5.23 9.63
C GLU A 3 15.67 -4.32 8.68
N THR A 4 14.35 -4.41 8.69
CA THR A 4 13.44 -3.52 7.95
C THR A 4 12.59 -2.75 8.93
N LEU A 5 12.60 -1.42 8.82
CA LEU A 5 11.67 -0.54 9.47
C LEU A 5 10.43 -0.41 8.56
N VAL A 6 9.29 -0.86 9.03
CA VAL A 6 8.00 -0.68 8.37
C VAL A 6 7.28 0.46 9.04
N VAL A 7 6.94 1.49 8.26
CA VAL A 7 6.19 2.68 8.72
C VAL A 7 4.86 2.71 8.00
N ARG A 8 3.77 2.66 8.73
CA ARG A 8 2.41 2.75 8.21
C ARG A 8 1.82 4.12 8.50
N LEU A 9 1.47 4.87 7.47
CA LEU A 9 0.76 6.14 7.62
C LEU A 9 -0.73 5.88 7.88
N ARG A 10 -1.34 6.69 8.77
CA ARG A 10 -2.77 6.57 9.10
C ARG A 10 -3.62 7.43 8.17
N ALA A 11 -4.80 6.91 7.78
CA ALA A 11 -5.73 7.61 6.90
C ALA A 11 -6.39 8.82 7.59
N SER A 12 -6.63 8.72 8.89
CA SER A 12 -7.42 9.68 9.67
C SER A 12 -6.65 10.87 10.21
N ASP A 13 -5.30 10.78 10.28
CA ASP A 13 -4.47 11.78 10.91
C ASP A 13 -3.20 12.06 10.11
N ALA A 14 -3.18 13.19 9.41
CA ALA A 14 -1.97 13.66 8.73
C ALA A 14 -0.85 13.87 9.75
N GLY A 15 0.21 13.06 9.63
CA GLY A 15 1.40 13.17 10.50
C GLY A 15 1.50 12.09 11.56
N LEU A 16 0.48 11.25 11.76
CA LEU A 16 0.57 10.07 12.62
C LEU A 16 0.93 8.81 11.81
N ALA A 17 1.74 7.97 12.41
CA ALA A 17 2.15 6.69 11.86
C ALA A 17 2.25 5.62 12.95
N GLU A 18 2.24 4.39 12.51
CA GLU A 18 2.60 3.21 13.29
C GLU A 18 3.87 2.63 12.70
N TRP A 19 4.73 2.05 13.51
CA TRP A 19 5.95 1.42 13.00
C TRP A 19 6.36 0.20 13.80
N ILE A 20 7.01 -0.70 13.09
CA ILE A 20 7.64 -1.90 13.62
C ILE A 20 9.01 -2.06 13.00
N VAL A 21 9.90 -2.78 13.68
CA VAL A 21 11.14 -3.27 13.09
C VAL A 21 11.07 -4.78 13.02
N VAL A 22 11.31 -5.33 11.84
CA VAL A 22 11.32 -6.76 11.59
C VAL A 22 12.66 -7.20 11.03
N ASP A 23 13.06 -8.42 11.34
CA ASP A 23 14.24 -9.07 10.75
C ASP A 23 13.92 -9.70 9.38
N ASP A 24 14.88 -10.38 8.78
CA ASP A 24 14.77 -11.10 7.51
C ASP A 24 13.85 -12.33 7.58
N THR A 25 13.46 -12.78 8.77
CA THR A 25 12.46 -13.84 8.98
C THR A 25 11.04 -13.30 9.14
N GLY A 26 10.88 -11.97 9.27
CA GLY A 26 9.62 -11.30 9.56
C GLY A 26 9.30 -11.23 11.06
N ALA A 27 10.20 -11.64 11.93
CA ALA A 27 10.00 -11.51 13.37
C ALA A 27 10.22 -10.07 13.83
N CYS A 28 9.35 -9.58 14.72
CA CYS A 28 9.49 -8.25 15.31
C CYS A 28 10.72 -8.24 16.24
N THR A 29 11.67 -7.33 15.98
CA THR A 29 12.87 -7.13 16.81
C THR A 29 12.71 -5.97 17.80
N LEU A 30 11.76 -5.07 17.56
CA LEU A 30 11.36 -4.00 18.48
C LEU A 30 9.84 -4.02 18.64
N ALA A 31 9.37 -3.62 19.81
CA ALA A 31 7.93 -3.49 20.06
C ALA A 31 7.28 -2.50 19.08
N PRO A 32 6.08 -2.80 18.59
CA PRO A 32 5.31 -1.85 17.79
C PRO A 32 5.09 -0.54 18.54
N ALA A 33 5.17 0.57 17.82
CA ALA A 33 4.94 1.89 18.39
C ALA A 33 4.11 2.75 17.42
N ALA A 34 3.46 3.77 17.96
CA ALA A 34 2.65 4.72 17.21
C ALA A 34 2.92 6.14 17.69
N GLY A 35 2.75 7.12 16.81
CA GLY A 35 2.92 8.54 17.13
C GLY A 35 3.23 9.37 15.88
N PRO A 36 3.74 10.59 16.05
CA PRO A 36 4.20 11.41 14.93
C PRO A 36 5.26 10.66 14.10
N VAL A 37 5.20 10.80 12.76
CA VAL A 37 6.15 10.14 11.83
C VAL A 37 7.61 10.38 12.21
N ALA A 38 7.93 11.58 12.75
CA ALA A 38 9.26 11.91 13.24
C ALA A 38 9.79 10.93 14.33
N GLY A 39 8.90 10.26 15.07
CA GLY A 39 9.28 9.24 16.04
C GLY A 39 9.94 8.01 15.40
N ALA A 40 9.61 7.69 14.15
CA ALA A 40 10.24 6.60 13.40
C ALA A 40 11.65 6.95 12.90
N ALA A 41 11.98 8.24 12.78
CA ALA A 41 13.26 8.68 12.22
C ALA A 41 14.49 8.16 13.00
N ALA A 42 14.38 8.05 14.33
CA ALA A 42 15.44 7.51 15.19
C ALA A 42 15.77 6.03 14.87
N LEU A 43 14.85 5.33 14.20
CA LEU A 43 14.99 3.91 13.88
C LEU A 43 15.49 3.66 12.45
N VAL A 44 15.61 4.71 11.61
CA VAL A 44 16.04 4.61 10.20
C VAL A 44 17.45 4.06 10.05
N GLY A 45 18.36 4.43 10.98
CA GLY A 45 19.79 4.21 10.87
C GLY A 45 20.20 2.80 10.41
N GLY A 46 20.67 2.69 9.15
CA GLY A 46 21.19 1.44 8.57
C GLY A 46 20.12 0.41 8.17
N ARG A 47 18.85 0.66 8.43
CA ARG A 47 17.72 -0.22 8.09
C ARG A 47 17.16 0.07 6.71
N ARG A 48 16.62 -0.96 6.06
CA ARG A 48 15.73 -0.77 4.94
C ARG A 48 14.41 -0.17 5.46
N VAL A 49 13.93 0.90 4.85
CA VAL A 49 12.65 1.51 5.21
C VAL A 49 11.60 1.13 4.17
N VAL A 50 10.46 0.63 4.63
CA VAL A 50 9.25 0.37 3.83
C VAL A 50 8.13 1.22 4.38
N CYS A 51 7.38 1.90 3.51
CA CYS A 51 6.21 2.65 3.90
C CYS A 51 4.94 1.96 3.41
N LEU A 52 3.92 1.94 4.27
CA LEU A 52 2.59 1.48 3.93
C LEU A 52 1.64 2.68 3.91
N LEU A 53 0.98 2.89 2.77
CA LEU A 53 -0.03 3.93 2.59
C LEU A 53 -1.43 3.35 2.88
N PRO A 54 -2.37 4.18 3.37
CA PRO A 54 -3.74 3.74 3.60
C PRO A 54 -4.40 3.22 2.31
N SER A 55 -4.91 2.00 2.34
CA SER A 55 -5.54 1.36 1.17
C SER A 55 -6.84 2.03 0.74
N THR A 56 -7.48 2.80 1.62
CA THR A 56 -8.62 3.66 1.26
C THR A 56 -8.26 4.78 0.27
N ARG A 57 -6.96 5.03 0.06
CA ARG A 57 -6.42 6.01 -0.90
C ARG A 57 -5.74 5.38 -2.10
N VAL A 58 -5.65 4.05 -2.15
CA VAL A 58 -4.96 3.29 -3.20
C VAL A 58 -5.94 2.33 -3.85
N LEU A 59 -6.29 2.57 -5.10
CA LEU A 59 -7.05 1.62 -5.88
C LEU A 59 -6.15 0.44 -6.27
N ARG A 60 -6.56 -0.77 -5.93
CA ARG A 60 -5.94 -2.02 -6.37
C ARG A 60 -6.76 -2.63 -7.49
N THR A 61 -6.14 -2.88 -8.63
CA THR A 61 -6.81 -3.45 -9.81
C THR A 61 -5.85 -4.34 -10.60
N ARG A 62 -6.35 -4.95 -11.66
CA ARG A 62 -5.55 -5.76 -12.59
C ARG A 62 -5.75 -5.25 -14.01
N ALA A 63 -4.65 -5.11 -14.74
CA ALA A 63 -4.66 -4.69 -16.14
C ALA A 63 -4.21 -5.84 -17.06
N ASP A 64 -4.87 -5.99 -18.19
CA ASP A 64 -4.40 -6.85 -19.27
C ASP A 64 -3.56 -6.01 -20.24
N VAL A 65 -2.24 -6.12 -20.11
CA VAL A 65 -1.30 -5.41 -20.97
C VAL A 65 -0.31 -6.43 -21.53
N PRO A 66 -0.30 -6.67 -22.86
CA PRO A 66 0.53 -7.70 -23.50
C PRO A 66 2.00 -7.26 -23.65
N VAL A 67 2.47 -6.38 -22.78
CA VAL A 67 3.84 -5.85 -22.77
C VAL A 67 4.63 -6.46 -21.62
N ARG A 68 5.86 -6.94 -21.92
CA ARG A 68 6.76 -7.52 -20.90
C ARG A 68 7.86 -6.56 -20.46
N ASN A 69 8.18 -5.55 -21.26
CA ASN A 69 9.19 -4.56 -20.91
C ASN A 69 8.63 -3.56 -19.90
N GLN A 70 9.31 -3.41 -18.77
CA GLN A 70 8.87 -2.58 -17.65
C GLN A 70 8.63 -1.11 -18.04
N SER A 71 9.53 -0.52 -18.85
CA SER A 71 9.39 0.88 -19.26
C SER A 71 8.18 1.08 -20.18
N ARG A 72 7.94 0.14 -21.09
CA ARG A 72 6.76 0.18 -21.98
C ARG A 72 5.47 -0.10 -21.21
N LEU A 73 5.55 -0.98 -20.22
CA LEU A 73 4.42 -1.28 -19.34
C LEU A 73 3.99 -0.02 -18.58
N ALA A 74 4.92 0.69 -17.96
CA ALA A 74 4.63 1.93 -17.22
C ALA A 74 3.94 2.99 -18.11
N LEU A 75 4.30 3.05 -19.41
CA LEU A 75 3.67 3.97 -20.37
C LEU A 75 2.28 3.49 -20.82
N ALA A 76 2.03 2.19 -20.85
CA ALA A 76 0.78 1.62 -21.36
C ALA A 76 -0.30 1.50 -20.28
N LEU A 77 0.08 1.38 -19.01
CA LEU A 77 -0.86 1.16 -17.89
C LEU A 77 -1.92 2.24 -17.74
N PRO A 78 -1.58 3.56 -17.79
CA PRO A 78 -2.60 4.61 -17.69
C PRO A 78 -3.71 4.44 -18.70
N PHE A 79 -3.35 4.26 -19.97
CA PHE A 79 -4.32 4.10 -21.07
C PHE A 79 -5.11 2.79 -20.99
N ALA A 80 -4.50 1.71 -20.49
CA ALA A 80 -5.20 0.43 -20.33
C ALA A 80 -6.25 0.46 -19.21
N LEU A 81 -6.18 1.43 -18.31
CA LEU A 81 -7.09 1.57 -17.18
C LEU A 81 -8.00 2.81 -17.28
N GLU A 82 -7.80 3.68 -18.26
CA GLU A 82 -8.48 4.97 -18.40
C GLU A 82 -10.01 4.83 -18.30
N ASP A 83 -10.60 3.88 -19.01
CA ASP A 83 -12.05 3.64 -19.00
C ASP A 83 -12.61 3.12 -17.66
N LEU A 84 -11.73 2.66 -16.76
CA LEU A 84 -12.10 2.11 -15.45
C LEU A 84 -11.92 3.12 -14.31
N LEU A 85 -11.36 4.29 -14.62
CA LEU A 85 -11.02 5.32 -13.64
C LEU A 85 -12.01 6.49 -13.76
N ALA A 86 -12.39 7.04 -12.61
CA ALA A 86 -13.26 8.23 -12.56
C ALA A 86 -12.48 9.55 -12.66
N GLU A 87 -11.15 9.48 -12.58
CA GLU A 87 -10.24 10.62 -12.54
C GLU A 87 -9.37 10.64 -13.79
N ASP A 88 -8.84 11.81 -14.12
CA ASP A 88 -7.89 11.97 -15.21
C ASP A 88 -6.60 11.19 -14.94
N ILE A 89 -6.13 10.42 -15.92
CA ILE A 89 -4.92 9.60 -15.80
C ILE A 89 -3.67 10.45 -15.55
N ASP A 90 -3.68 11.73 -15.95
CA ASP A 90 -2.57 12.65 -15.71
C ASP A 90 -2.45 13.05 -14.23
N ASP A 91 -3.52 12.97 -13.46
CA ASP A 91 -3.54 13.24 -12.03
C ASP A 91 -3.18 12.01 -11.18
N LEU A 92 -3.01 10.85 -11.81
CA LEU A 92 -2.79 9.58 -11.15
C LEU A 92 -1.37 9.06 -11.31
N HIS A 93 -0.89 8.39 -10.28
CA HIS A 93 0.35 7.61 -10.30
C HIS A 93 0.02 6.11 -10.36
N PHE A 94 0.68 5.39 -11.27
CA PHE A 94 0.49 3.98 -11.53
C PHE A 94 1.74 3.19 -11.15
N ALA A 95 1.58 2.20 -10.27
CA ALA A 95 2.65 1.28 -9.91
C ALA A 95 2.27 -0.15 -10.34
N SER A 96 3.11 -0.77 -11.18
CA SER A 96 2.92 -2.16 -11.59
C SER A 96 3.47 -3.13 -10.56
N GLY A 97 2.67 -4.12 -10.21
CA GLY A 97 3.05 -5.24 -9.38
C GLY A 97 3.43 -6.50 -10.18
N MET A 98 3.16 -7.65 -9.59
CA MET A 98 3.42 -8.94 -10.21
C MET A 98 2.40 -9.26 -11.30
N ARG A 99 2.81 -10.10 -12.26
CA ARG A 99 1.91 -10.72 -13.22
C ARG A 99 1.29 -11.97 -12.58
N HIS A 100 -0.02 -12.03 -12.62
CA HIS A 100 -0.79 -13.15 -12.09
C HIS A 100 -0.80 -14.35 -13.07
N GLY A 101 -1.27 -15.50 -12.59
CA GLY A 101 -1.37 -16.73 -13.40
C GLY A 101 -2.32 -16.62 -14.59
N ASP A 102 -3.29 -15.71 -14.57
CA ASP A 102 -4.20 -15.36 -15.65
C ASP A 102 -3.58 -14.41 -16.70
N GLY A 103 -2.33 -14.02 -16.52
CA GLY A 103 -1.60 -13.13 -17.42
C GLY A 103 -1.80 -11.65 -17.13
N ARG A 104 -2.75 -11.23 -16.28
CA ARG A 104 -2.96 -9.85 -15.89
C ARG A 104 -1.90 -9.38 -14.90
N ILE A 105 -1.67 -8.08 -14.88
CA ILE A 105 -0.69 -7.42 -14.01
C ILE A 105 -1.44 -6.72 -12.89
N GLY A 106 -1.05 -6.96 -11.65
CA GLY A 106 -1.53 -6.17 -10.51
C GLY A 106 -1.06 -4.72 -10.64
N VAL A 107 -1.96 -3.79 -10.40
CA VAL A 107 -1.68 -2.34 -10.48
C VAL A 107 -2.20 -1.66 -9.23
N ALA A 108 -1.38 -0.80 -8.65
CA ALA A 108 -1.80 0.16 -7.64
C ALA A 108 -1.91 1.54 -8.28
N VAL A 109 -3.02 2.22 -8.05
CA VAL A 109 -3.28 3.57 -8.57
C VAL A 109 -3.56 4.50 -7.39
N ILE A 110 -2.92 5.65 -7.37
CA ILE A 110 -3.06 6.66 -6.33
C ILE A 110 -3.01 8.06 -6.95
N ARG A 111 -3.74 9.02 -6.41
CA ARG A 111 -3.58 10.43 -6.80
C ARG A 111 -2.15 10.90 -6.57
N ARG A 112 -1.55 11.58 -7.56
CA ARG A 112 -0.19 12.13 -7.45
C ARG A 112 -0.07 13.06 -6.26
N THR A 113 -1.02 13.95 -6.07
CA THR A 113 -1.03 14.89 -4.92
C THR A 113 -0.98 14.15 -3.59
N HIS A 114 -1.73 13.06 -3.43
CA HIS A 114 -1.70 12.25 -2.22
C HIS A 114 -0.34 11.58 -1.99
N LEU A 115 0.23 11.03 -3.05
CA LEU A 115 1.57 10.41 -2.97
C LEU A 115 2.63 11.45 -2.62
N ASP A 116 2.58 12.62 -3.25
CA ASP A 116 3.53 13.72 -3.03
C ASP A 116 3.43 14.25 -1.59
N ASP A 117 2.21 14.43 -1.05
CA ASP A 117 1.97 14.82 0.34
C ASP A 117 2.57 13.80 1.33
N CYS A 118 2.36 12.50 1.08
CA CYS A 118 2.94 11.43 1.89
C CYS A 118 4.47 11.44 1.84
N LEU A 119 5.04 11.62 0.64
CA LEU A 119 6.49 11.67 0.45
C LEU A 119 7.11 12.91 1.12
N ALA A 120 6.44 14.08 1.04
CA ALA A 120 6.87 15.29 1.70
C ALA A 120 6.87 15.12 3.23
N LEU A 121 5.79 14.57 3.79
CA LEU A 121 5.68 14.29 5.23
C LEU A 121 6.80 13.35 5.72
N LEU A 122 7.07 12.27 4.98
CA LEU A 122 8.15 11.33 5.30
C LEU A 122 9.53 12.00 5.21
N ALA A 123 9.75 12.82 4.17
CA ALA A 123 11.01 13.54 3.97
C ALA A 123 11.28 14.56 5.07
N GLU A 124 10.27 15.34 5.47
CA GLU A 124 10.34 16.30 6.59
C GLU A 124 10.68 15.61 7.91
N ALA A 125 10.16 14.39 8.11
CA ALA A 125 10.46 13.57 9.26
C ALA A 125 11.83 12.87 9.19
N GLY A 126 12.58 12.98 8.09
CA GLY A 126 13.85 12.27 7.89
C GLY A 126 13.70 10.78 7.60
N VAL A 127 12.52 10.36 7.14
CA VAL A 127 12.20 8.97 6.80
C VAL A 127 12.20 8.81 5.28
N ALA A 128 13.17 8.09 4.71
CA ALA A 128 13.30 7.89 3.26
C ALA A 128 13.00 6.42 2.91
N PRO A 129 11.78 6.11 2.46
CA PRO A 129 11.41 4.74 2.12
C PRO A 129 12.11 4.27 0.85
N LYS A 130 12.54 3.00 0.85
CA LYS A 130 13.06 2.29 -0.34
C LYS A 130 11.96 1.65 -1.16
N ALA A 131 10.80 1.40 -0.55
CA ALA A 131 9.61 0.89 -1.19
C ALA A 131 8.36 1.40 -0.49
N ILE A 132 7.30 1.57 -1.27
CA ILE A 132 5.99 2.01 -0.79
C ILE A 132 4.96 1.01 -1.28
N PHE A 133 4.06 0.60 -0.39
CA PHE A 133 2.97 -0.34 -0.67
C PHE A 133 1.66 0.20 -0.09
N ALA A 134 0.54 -0.38 -0.47
CA ALA A 134 -0.71 -0.20 0.25
C ALA A 134 -0.68 -1.02 1.55
N ASP A 135 -1.32 -0.56 2.61
CA ASP A 135 -1.33 -1.30 3.87
C ASP A 135 -2.10 -2.63 3.79
N SER A 136 -3.01 -2.77 2.81
CA SER A 136 -3.63 -4.04 2.45
C SER A 136 -2.63 -5.11 1.99
N ASP A 137 -1.46 -4.71 1.48
CA ASP A 137 -0.41 -5.67 1.12
C ASP A 137 0.22 -6.33 2.37
N GLY A 138 0.06 -5.72 3.55
CA GLY A 138 0.47 -6.28 4.84
C GLY A 138 -0.55 -7.21 5.49
N VAL A 139 -1.77 -7.30 4.96
CA VAL A 139 -2.78 -8.23 5.48
C VAL A 139 -2.44 -9.66 5.06
N ALA A 140 -2.54 -10.59 6.00
CA ALA A 140 -2.19 -11.99 5.77
C ALA A 140 -2.97 -12.60 4.60
N ASP A 141 -2.25 -13.26 3.70
CA ASP A 141 -2.81 -14.03 2.59
C ASP A 141 -2.86 -15.51 3.01
N LEU A 142 -4.02 -15.94 3.45
CA LEU A 142 -4.25 -17.31 3.91
C LEU A 142 -5.01 -18.09 2.84
N VAL A 143 -4.38 -19.12 2.29
CA VAL A 143 -4.93 -19.92 1.19
C VAL A 143 -6.36 -20.41 1.48
N GLY A 144 -7.28 -20.11 0.59
CA GLY A 144 -8.68 -20.56 0.65
C GLY A 144 -9.53 -19.84 1.70
N THR A 145 -9.03 -18.77 2.32
CA THR A 145 -9.78 -18.01 3.33
C THR A 145 -9.87 -16.54 2.96
N THR A 146 -10.96 -15.90 3.39
CA THR A 146 -11.05 -14.44 3.38
C THR A 146 -10.49 -13.90 4.69
N THR A 147 -9.50 -13.01 4.62
CA THR A 147 -8.95 -12.33 5.78
C THR A 147 -9.55 -10.95 5.90
N ILE A 148 -10.07 -10.63 7.08
CA ILE A 148 -10.63 -9.30 7.39
C ILE A 148 -9.79 -8.66 8.49
N LEU A 149 -9.24 -7.47 8.20
CA LEU A 149 -8.64 -6.60 9.20
C LEU A 149 -9.63 -5.47 9.49
N LEU A 150 -10.13 -5.44 10.71
CA LEU A 150 -11.04 -4.40 11.20
C LEU A 150 -10.28 -3.46 12.12
N GLU A 151 -10.30 -2.19 11.81
CA GLU A 151 -9.71 -1.11 12.59
C GLU A 151 -10.76 -0.03 12.88
N ASP A 152 -10.44 0.94 13.73
CA ASP A 152 -11.38 1.98 14.15
C ASP A 152 -11.90 2.83 12.96
N THR A 153 -11.08 3.04 11.93
CA THR A 153 -11.39 3.95 10.82
C THR A 153 -11.48 3.28 9.46
N GLN A 154 -10.99 2.04 9.35
CA GLN A 154 -11.04 1.31 8.08
C GLN A 154 -11.22 -0.19 8.29
N VAL A 155 -11.73 -0.82 7.27
CA VAL A 155 -11.78 -2.28 7.13
C VAL A 155 -11.06 -2.67 5.85
N ILE A 156 -10.22 -3.69 5.92
CA ILE A 156 -9.54 -4.28 4.77
C ILE A 156 -10.00 -5.73 4.67
N LEU A 157 -10.51 -6.10 3.50
CA LEU A 157 -10.88 -7.47 3.16
C LEU A 157 -9.90 -7.98 2.10
N ARG A 158 -9.29 -9.12 2.36
CA ARG A 158 -8.46 -9.83 1.40
C ARG A 158 -9.12 -11.17 1.05
N ASP A 159 -9.41 -11.37 -0.21
CA ASP A 159 -10.09 -12.57 -0.71
C ASP A 159 -9.12 -13.76 -0.86
N PRO A 160 -9.64 -14.99 -1.07
CA PRO A 160 -8.81 -16.18 -1.32
C PRO A 160 -7.98 -16.11 -2.60
N GLY A 161 -8.29 -15.20 -3.52
CA GLY A 161 -7.53 -14.94 -4.75
C GLY A 161 -6.36 -13.97 -4.55
N GLY A 162 -6.22 -13.42 -3.32
CA GLY A 162 -5.17 -12.48 -2.96
C GLY A 162 -5.47 -11.02 -3.33
N ASP A 163 -6.65 -10.74 -3.87
CA ASP A 163 -7.09 -9.37 -4.09
C ASP A 163 -7.54 -8.74 -2.76
N ALA A 164 -7.26 -7.45 -2.58
CA ALA A 164 -7.62 -6.75 -1.36
C ALA A 164 -8.42 -5.49 -1.67
N VAL A 165 -9.45 -5.26 -0.87
CA VAL A 165 -10.32 -4.08 -0.92
C VAL A 165 -10.32 -3.43 0.45
N ALA A 166 -10.29 -2.10 0.47
CA ALA A 166 -10.41 -1.33 1.71
C ALA A 166 -11.57 -0.34 1.62
N ALA A 167 -12.24 -0.15 2.73
CA ALA A 167 -13.26 0.88 2.89
C ALA A 167 -13.14 1.54 4.27
N GLU A 168 -13.81 2.67 4.46
CA GLU A 168 -14.03 3.20 5.80
C GLU A 168 -14.93 2.26 6.60
N THR A 169 -14.82 2.27 7.92
CA THR A 169 -15.51 1.29 8.80
C THR A 169 -17.03 1.34 8.65
N ASP A 170 -17.62 2.49 8.32
CA ASP A 170 -19.05 2.63 8.00
C ASP A 170 -19.48 1.93 6.71
N GLY A 171 -18.52 1.60 5.82
CA GLY A 171 -18.74 0.81 4.61
C GLY A 171 -18.67 -0.71 4.80
N LEU A 172 -18.52 -1.22 6.03
CA LEU A 172 -18.33 -2.65 6.30
C LEU A 172 -19.46 -3.52 5.74
N ASP A 173 -20.72 -3.11 5.92
CA ASP A 173 -21.88 -3.88 5.45
C ASP A 173 -21.89 -4.01 3.91
N ALA A 174 -21.48 -2.97 3.20
CA ALA A 174 -21.36 -3.00 1.76
C ALA A 174 -20.22 -3.94 1.31
N LEU A 175 -19.10 -3.91 2.00
CA LEU A 175 -17.96 -4.80 1.74
C LEU A 175 -18.29 -6.28 1.97
N LEU A 176 -19.04 -6.60 3.00
CA LEU A 176 -19.44 -7.99 3.30
C LEU A 176 -20.52 -8.54 2.34
N SER A 177 -21.08 -7.68 1.49
CA SER A 177 -22.07 -8.04 0.47
C SER A 177 -21.47 -8.35 -0.91
N LEU A 178 -20.14 -8.19 -1.07
CA LEU A 178 -19.38 -8.51 -2.28
C LEU A 178 -19.04 -10.00 -2.36
#